data_e2e0a183b99c9f42261b1ffa74c9f29b
#
_entry.id   e2e0a183b99c9f42261b1ffa74c9f29b
#
_cell.length_a   1.000
_cell.length_b   1.000
_cell.length_c   1.000
_cell.angle_alpha   90.00
_cell.angle_beta   90.00
_cell.angle_gamma   90.00
#
_symmetry.space_group_name_H-M   'P 1'
#
loop_
_entity.id
_entity.type
_entity.pdbx_description
1 polymer ?
#
loop_
_entity_poly.entity_id
_entity_poly.type
_entity_poly.pdbx_seq_one_letter_code
_entity_poly.pdbx_strand_id
1 'polypeptide(L)'
;GPVIWEDHFYPEIIDPETGEVLPEGSLGELVFTSLTKEAFPVIRYRTRDLTRLLDPTSRSFRRMGKITGRSDDMLIVRGVNVFPSQIEEQILRDKRLAAIYQIHLHREGHMDSVEVHCELQHGVSTDHASAIAKELQHHIKTVIGISTVVHVMPAESLQRTEVGKARRVIDTRPKQV
;
A
#
# COMPACT_ATOMS: atom_id res chain seq x y z
N GLY A 1 -16.94 4.31 6.71
CA GLY A 1 -15.68 4.19 7.42
C GLY A 1 -15.87 4.13 8.93
N PRO A 2 -14.86 3.68 9.70
CA PRO A 2 -14.93 3.67 11.16
C PRO A 2 -15.06 5.08 11.73
N VAL A 3 -15.78 5.21 12.84
CA VAL A 3 -15.94 6.46 13.59
C VAL A 3 -14.72 6.64 14.48
N ILE A 4 -14.15 7.85 14.51
CA ILE A 4 -13.04 8.19 15.39
C ILE A 4 -13.64 8.71 16.70
N TRP A 5 -13.10 8.24 17.83
CA TRP A 5 -13.52 8.68 19.16
C TRP A 5 -12.79 9.98 19.52
N GLU A 6 -13.31 11.11 19.04
CA GLU A 6 -12.68 12.42 19.15
C GLU A 6 -12.68 13.02 20.56
N ASP A 7 -13.44 12.44 21.47
CA ASP A 7 -13.34 12.71 22.92
C ASP A 7 -12.07 12.10 23.55
N HIS A 8 -11.47 11.08 22.91
CA HIS A 8 -10.25 10.44 23.38
C HIS A 8 -9.03 10.71 22.48
N PHE A 9 -9.26 10.95 21.19
CA PHE A 9 -8.20 11.16 20.20
C PHE A 9 -8.53 12.33 19.27
N TYR A 10 -7.63 13.27 19.18
CA TYR A 10 -7.72 14.35 18.19
C TYR A 10 -7.02 13.91 16.90
N PRO A 11 -7.76 13.72 15.79
CA PRO A 11 -7.21 13.34 14.50
C PRO A 11 -6.85 14.57 13.67
N GLU A 12 -5.71 14.49 12.97
CA GLU A 12 -5.28 15.45 11.95
C GLU A 12 -4.93 14.68 10.68
N ILE A 13 -5.11 15.30 9.51
CA ILE A 13 -4.53 14.84 8.25
C ILE A 13 -3.44 15.83 7.87
N ILE A 14 -2.24 15.33 7.66
CA ILE A 14 -1.09 16.15 7.31
C ILE A 14 -0.50 15.77 5.95
N ASP A 15 0.19 16.71 5.35
CA ASP A 15 1.11 16.41 4.25
C ASP A 15 2.28 15.59 4.80
N PRO A 16 2.57 14.39 4.22
CA PRO A 16 3.61 13.52 4.75
C PRO A 16 5.04 14.09 4.61
N GLU A 17 5.27 15.03 3.70
CA GLU A 17 6.58 15.65 3.45
C GLU A 17 6.79 16.88 4.32
N THR A 18 5.83 17.83 4.29
CA THR A 18 5.96 19.10 5.02
C THR A 18 5.51 19.02 6.48
N GLY A 19 4.62 18.07 6.81
CA GLY A 19 4.01 17.95 8.13
C GLY A 19 2.92 18.99 8.41
N GLU A 20 2.56 19.81 7.43
CA GLU A 20 1.48 20.80 7.53
C GLU A 20 0.11 20.14 7.53
N VAL A 21 -0.82 20.70 8.29
CA VAL A 21 -2.20 20.20 8.34
C VAL A 21 -2.90 20.55 7.03
N LEU A 22 -3.50 19.55 6.43
CA LEU A 22 -4.25 19.68 5.18
C LEU A 22 -5.72 20.07 5.42
N PRO A 23 -6.37 20.72 4.44
CA PRO A 23 -7.80 21.01 4.50
C PRO A 23 -8.65 19.75 4.69
N GLU A 24 -9.84 19.92 5.28
CA GLU A 24 -10.79 18.81 5.49
C GLU A 24 -11.11 18.08 4.19
N GLY A 25 -11.24 16.75 4.29
CA GLY A 25 -11.50 15.87 3.15
C GLY A 25 -10.30 15.57 2.27
N SER A 26 -9.15 16.23 2.48
CA SER A 26 -7.91 15.95 1.76
C SER A 26 -7.38 14.55 2.09
N LEU A 27 -6.71 13.92 1.12
CA LEU A 27 -5.94 12.71 1.35
C LEU A 27 -4.55 13.08 1.90
N GLY A 28 -4.14 12.49 3.00
CA GLY A 28 -2.84 12.71 3.61
C GLY A 28 -2.54 11.70 4.72
N GLU A 29 -1.48 11.93 5.46
CA GLU A 29 -1.07 11.06 6.56
C GLU A 29 -1.90 11.33 7.81
N LEU A 30 -2.45 10.28 8.40
CA LEU A 30 -3.20 10.36 9.64
C LEU A 30 -2.27 10.54 10.84
N VAL A 31 -2.60 11.50 11.66
CA VAL A 31 -1.92 11.82 12.91
C VAL A 31 -2.91 11.81 14.05
N PHE A 32 -2.51 11.27 15.20
CA PHE A 32 -3.32 11.27 16.41
C PHE A 32 -2.62 11.96 17.58
N THR A 33 -3.40 12.74 18.33
CA THR A 33 -3.05 13.21 19.67
C THR A 33 -4.01 12.58 20.67
N SER A 34 -3.49 11.92 21.71
CA SER A 34 -4.34 11.40 22.80
C SER A 34 -4.75 12.51 23.75
N LEU A 35 -6.05 12.57 24.07
CA LEU A 35 -6.61 13.61 24.94
C LEU A 35 -6.78 13.14 26.39
N THR A 36 -7.06 11.85 26.59
CA THR A 36 -7.44 11.30 27.91
C THR A 36 -6.48 10.23 28.42
N LYS A 37 -5.43 9.92 27.66
CA LYS A 37 -4.48 8.84 28.00
C LYS A 37 -3.44 9.37 28.98
N GLU A 38 -3.45 8.88 30.21
CA GLU A 38 -2.50 9.26 31.27
C GLU A 38 -1.16 8.51 31.13
N ALA A 39 -1.24 7.20 30.90
CA ALA A 39 -0.06 6.38 30.69
C ALA A 39 0.32 6.39 29.20
N PHE A 40 1.58 6.73 28.91
CA PHE A 40 2.12 6.81 27.55
C PHE A 40 1.28 7.71 26.63
N PRO A 41 1.14 9.00 26.95
CA PRO A 41 0.42 9.95 26.10
C PRO A 41 1.17 10.10 24.77
N VAL A 42 0.43 10.18 23.67
CA VAL A 42 0.98 10.48 22.36
C VAL A 42 0.53 11.85 21.91
N ILE A 43 1.45 12.67 21.41
CA ILE A 43 1.18 14.01 20.88
C ILE A 43 1.64 14.00 19.43
N ARG A 44 0.71 14.29 18.53
CA ARG A 44 0.92 14.29 17.06
C ARG A 44 1.65 13.04 16.57
N TYR A 45 1.18 11.86 17.01
CA TYR A 45 1.74 10.59 16.60
C TYR A 45 1.43 10.32 15.12
N ARG A 46 2.45 10.26 14.30
CA ARG A 46 2.37 9.97 12.87
C ARG A 46 2.16 8.48 12.66
N THR A 47 0.98 8.09 12.15
CA THR A 47 0.67 6.67 11.92
C THR A 47 1.35 6.12 10.67
N ARG A 48 1.74 7.00 9.76
CA ARG A 48 2.19 6.72 8.39
C ARG A 48 1.08 6.22 7.46
N ASP A 49 -0.12 6.01 7.94
CA ASP A 49 -1.24 5.57 7.13
C ASP A 49 -1.85 6.74 6.36
N LEU A 50 -2.08 6.54 5.05
CA LEU A 50 -2.68 7.54 4.18
C LEU A 50 -4.19 7.32 4.11
N THR A 51 -4.93 8.32 4.55
CA THR A 51 -6.39 8.34 4.57
C THR A 51 -6.92 9.76 4.50
N ARG A 52 -8.21 9.93 4.68
CA ARG A 52 -8.89 11.22 4.83
C ARG A 52 -9.91 11.17 5.96
N LEU A 53 -10.18 12.32 6.56
CA LEU A 53 -11.32 12.45 7.46
C LEU A 53 -12.58 12.71 6.62
N LEU A 54 -13.66 12.03 7.03
CA LEU A 54 -14.97 12.14 6.41
C LEU A 54 -15.93 12.76 7.41
N ASP A 55 -16.91 13.50 6.89
CA ASP A 55 -17.94 14.13 7.69
C ASP A 55 -18.67 13.14 8.60
N PRO A 56 -19.13 13.63 9.77
CA PRO A 56 -20.02 12.86 10.64
C PRO A 56 -21.28 12.40 9.90
N THR A 57 -21.90 11.33 10.40
CA THR A 57 -23.22 10.90 9.90
C THR A 57 -24.28 11.03 11.01
N SER A 58 -24.65 9.92 11.64
CA SER A 58 -25.62 9.90 12.74
C SER A 58 -25.04 10.31 14.10
N ARG A 59 -23.71 10.37 14.20
CA ARG A 59 -22.96 10.80 15.40
C ARG A 59 -22.14 12.04 15.05
N SER A 60 -21.82 12.86 16.05
CA SER A 60 -21.04 14.09 15.87
C SER A 60 -19.56 13.90 15.55
N PHE A 61 -19.03 12.67 15.72
CA PHE A 61 -17.62 12.36 15.48
C PHE A 61 -17.34 12.09 13.99
N ARG A 62 -16.19 12.57 13.51
CA ARG A 62 -15.72 12.32 12.16
C ARG A 62 -15.40 10.84 11.95
N ARG A 63 -15.37 10.45 10.69
CA ARG A 63 -15.06 9.09 10.27
C ARG A 63 -13.73 9.06 9.53
N MET A 64 -13.05 7.95 9.60
CA MET A 64 -11.86 7.69 8.80
C MET A 64 -12.26 7.04 7.48
N GLY A 65 -11.71 7.50 6.37
CA GLY A 65 -11.80 6.82 5.07
C GLY A 65 -11.04 5.50 5.04
N LYS A 66 -11.12 4.79 3.91
CA LYS A 66 -10.26 3.61 3.68
C LYS A 66 -8.79 4.05 3.68
N ILE A 67 -7.94 3.32 4.39
CA ILE A 67 -6.49 3.48 4.28
C ILE A 67 -6.08 3.05 2.87
N THR A 68 -5.42 3.94 2.13
CA THR A 68 -5.00 3.71 0.74
C THR A 68 -3.57 3.20 0.63
N GLY A 69 -2.77 3.37 1.66
CA GLY A 69 -1.38 2.94 1.74
C GLY A 69 -0.68 3.55 2.94
N ARG A 70 0.64 3.43 2.98
CA ARG A 70 1.49 4.06 3.99
C ARG A 70 2.46 5.03 3.33
N SER A 71 2.72 6.18 3.97
CA SER A 71 3.64 7.18 3.44
C SER A 71 5.10 6.68 3.37
N ASP A 72 5.48 5.77 4.28
CA ASP A 72 6.81 5.16 4.34
C ASP A 72 6.99 3.95 3.41
N ASP A 73 5.90 3.42 2.84
CA ASP A 73 5.92 2.32 1.86
C ASP A 73 5.78 2.83 0.41
N MET A 74 5.67 4.15 0.22
CA MET A 74 5.50 4.74 -1.10
C MET A 74 6.76 4.55 -1.96
N LEU A 75 6.56 4.06 -3.15
CA LEU A 75 7.60 3.85 -4.16
C LEU A 75 7.44 4.91 -5.25
N ILE A 76 8.51 5.63 -5.57
CA ILE A 76 8.52 6.51 -6.74
C ILE A 76 9.09 5.71 -7.92
N VAL A 77 8.26 5.49 -8.93
CA VAL A 77 8.61 4.73 -10.14
C VAL A 77 8.37 5.62 -11.35
N ARG A 78 9.41 6.04 -12.03
CA ARG A 78 9.32 6.94 -13.22
C ARG A 78 8.46 8.19 -12.97
N GLY A 79 8.57 8.79 -11.77
CA GLY A 79 7.78 9.96 -11.38
C GLY A 79 6.34 9.67 -10.94
N VAL A 80 5.94 8.40 -10.88
CA VAL A 80 4.62 8.00 -10.38
C VAL A 80 4.75 7.48 -8.96
N ASN A 81 3.90 7.96 -8.06
CA ASN A 81 3.79 7.45 -6.70
C ASN A 81 2.99 6.14 -6.69
N VAL A 82 3.65 5.05 -6.32
CA VAL A 82 3.09 3.70 -6.32
C VAL A 82 3.10 3.15 -4.90
N PHE A 83 1.97 2.65 -4.45
CA PHE A 83 1.86 1.96 -3.17
C PHE A 83 1.80 0.45 -3.39
N PRO A 84 2.61 -0.34 -2.67
CA PRO A 84 2.56 -1.80 -2.76
C PRO A 84 1.15 -2.37 -2.52
N SER A 85 0.36 -1.71 -1.65
CA SER A 85 -1.05 -2.06 -1.40
C SER A 85 -1.95 -1.95 -2.63
N GLN A 86 -1.66 -1.05 -3.57
CA GLN A 86 -2.42 -0.94 -4.82
C GLN A 86 -2.14 -2.14 -5.74
N ILE A 87 -0.89 -2.59 -5.80
CA ILE A 87 -0.51 -3.80 -6.55
C ILE A 87 -1.15 -5.04 -5.89
N GLU A 88 -1.07 -5.15 -4.55
CA GLU A 88 -1.73 -6.22 -3.79
C GLU A 88 -3.23 -6.29 -4.09
N GLU A 89 -3.92 -5.15 -4.13
CA GLU A 89 -5.34 -5.11 -4.44
C GLU A 89 -5.65 -5.69 -5.83
N GLN A 90 -4.79 -5.45 -6.84
CA GLN A 90 -4.98 -6.03 -8.17
C GLN A 90 -4.74 -7.55 -8.17
N ILE A 91 -3.75 -8.03 -7.44
CA ILE A 91 -3.47 -9.46 -7.28
C ILE A 91 -4.66 -10.16 -6.60
N LEU A 92 -5.16 -9.61 -5.49
CA LEU A 92 -6.26 -10.21 -4.71
C LEU A 92 -7.62 -10.20 -5.41
N ARG A 93 -7.80 -9.38 -6.45
CA ARG A 93 -9.01 -9.42 -7.29
C ARG A 93 -9.10 -10.68 -8.14
N ASP A 94 -7.97 -11.26 -8.50
CA ASP A 94 -7.94 -12.50 -9.28
C ASP A 94 -7.88 -13.70 -8.34
N LYS A 95 -9.00 -14.43 -8.26
CA LYS A 95 -9.13 -15.62 -7.39
C LYS A 95 -8.21 -16.79 -7.77
N ARG A 96 -7.56 -16.73 -8.94
CA ARG A 96 -6.57 -17.72 -9.38
C ARG A 96 -5.20 -17.49 -8.75
N LEU A 97 -4.97 -16.30 -8.17
CA LEU A 97 -3.74 -15.89 -7.53
C LEU A 97 -3.81 -16.01 -6.01
N ALA A 98 -2.73 -16.41 -5.38
CA ALA A 98 -2.56 -16.42 -3.94
C ALA A 98 -2.18 -15.02 -3.41
N ALA A 99 -2.44 -14.77 -2.12
CA ALA A 99 -2.01 -13.55 -1.43
C ALA A 99 -0.48 -13.51 -1.16
N ILE A 100 0.29 -14.23 -1.95
CA ILE A 100 1.75 -14.38 -1.84
C ILE A 100 2.37 -13.74 -3.06
N TYR A 101 3.11 -12.66 -2.83
CA TYR A 101 3.75 -11.91 -3.90
C TYR A 101 5.00 -11.18 -3.41
N GLN A 102 5.84 -10.78 -4.34
CA GLN A 102 6.99 -9.91 -4.16
C GLN A 102 7.02 -8.86 -5.28
N ILE A 103 7.40 -7.65 -4.94
CA ILE A 103 7.62 -6.54 -5.87
C ILE A 103 9.10 -6.26 -5.88
N HIS A 104 9.73 -6.44 -7.03
CA HIS A 104 11.14 -6.16 -7.23
C HIS A 104 11.30 -4.86 -8.00
N LEU A 105 12.08 -3.92 -7.43
CA LEU A 105 12.47 -2.70 -8.10
C LEU A 105 13.96 -2.75 -8.40
N HIS A 106 14.29 -2.49 -9.63
CA HIS A 106 15.67 -2.35 -10.07
C HIS A 106 15.78 -1.20 -11.07
N ARG A 107 17.00 -0.78 -11.38
CA ARG A 107 17.26 0.28 -12.33
C ARG A 107 18.11 -0.28 -13.47
N GLU A 108 17.60 -0.19 -14.68
CA GLU A 108 18.31 -0.51 -15.91
C GLU A 108 18.70 0.78 -16.62
N GLY A 109 20.00 1.12 -16.57
CA GLY A 109 20.47 2.39 -17.07
C GLY A 109 19.87 3.57 -16.31
N HIS A 110 19.02 4.35 -16.98
CA HIS A 110 18.33 5.49 -16.38
C HIS A 110 16.87 5.24 -16.03
N MET A 111 16.35 4.05 -16.32
CA MET A 111 14.93 3.75 -16.11
C MET A 111 14.71 2.75 -14.97
N ASP A 112 13.76 3.09 -14.11
CA ASP A 112 13.28 2.16 -13.09
C ASP A 112 12.43 1.07 -13.74
N SER A 113 12.69 -0.19 -13.36
CA SER A 113 11.91 -1.36 -13.75
C SER A 113 11.22 -1.97 -12.53
N VAL A 114 10.00 -2.40 -12.72
CA VAL A 114 9.19 -3.04 -11.67
C VAL A 114 8.76 -4.41 -12.15
N GLU A 115 9.11 -5.41 -11.37
CA GLU A 115 8.65 -6.78 -11.57
C GLU A 115 7.76 -7.19 -10.40
N VAL A 116 6.67 -7.89 -10.73
CA VAL A 116 5.73 -8.44 -9.76
C VAL A 116 5.77 -9.96 -9.88
N HIS A 117 6.22 -10.61 -8.83
CA HIS A 117 6.24 -12.07 -8.72
C HIS A 117 5.07 -12.48 -7.84
N CYS A 118 4.17 -13.32 -8.34
CA CYS A 118 3.01 -13.80 -7.59
C CYS A 118 2.79 -15.30 -7.84
N GLU A 119 2.12 -15.95 -6.91
CA GLU A 119 1.85 -17.38 -6.97
C GLU A 119 0.43 -17.67 -7.40
N LEU A 120 0.27 -18.79 -8.11
CA LEU A 120 -1.05 -19.37 -8.35
C LEU A 120 -1.64 -19.91 -7.04
N GLN A 121 -2.97 -19.89 -6.93
CA GLN A 121 -3.68 -20.65 -5.91
C GLN A 121 -3.45 -22.15 -6.10
N HIS A 122 -3.49 -22.89 -4.98
CA HIS A 122 -3.44 -24.35 -5.04
C HIS A 122 -4.54 -24.91 -5.95
N GLY A 123 -4.16 -25.83 -6.84
CA GLY A 123 -5.08 -26.48 -7.77
C GLY A 123 -5.31 -25.72 -9.09
N VAL A 124 -4.73 -24.54 -9.27
CA VAL A 124 -4.77 -23.83 -10.56
C VAL A 124 -3.63 -24.34 -11.45
N SER A 125 -3.95 -24.70 -12.71
CA SER A 125 -2.93 -25.17 -13.67
C SER A 125 -1.97 -24.05 -14.06
N THR A 126 -0.69 -24.39 -14.14
CA THR A 126 0.37 -23.51 -14.63
C THR A 126 0.22 -23.14 -16.10
N ASP A 127 -0.56 -23.89 -16.88
CA ASP A 127 -0.83 -23.56 -18.29
C ASP A 127 -1.46 -22.20 -18.49
N HIS A 128 -2.17 -21.71 -17.46
CA HIS A 128 -2.81 -20.39 -17.47
C HIS A 128 -1.90 -19.25 -17.00
N ALA A 129 -0.71 -19.54 -16.48
CA ALA A 129 0.17 -18.55 -15.85
C ALA A 129 0.49 -17.37 -16.78
N SER A 130 0.80 -17.63 -18.05
CA SER A 130 1.11 -16.58 -19.03
C SER A 130 -0.08 -15.68 -19.35
N ALA A 131 -1.29 -16.22 -19.42
CA ALA A 131 -2.50 -15.45 -19.65
C ALA A 131 -2.82 -14.57 -18.43
N ILE A 132 -2.78 -15.14 -17.22
CA ILE A 132 -2.99 -14.43 -15.95
C ILE A 132 -1.96 -13.30 -15.79
N ALA A 133 -0.69 -13.54 -16.11
CA ALA A 133 0.35 -12.52 -16.04
C ALA A 133 0.04 -11.30 -16.93
N LYS A 134 -0.40 -11.53 -18.17
CA LYS A 134 -0.79 -10.45 -19.10
C LYS A 134 -2.01 -9.68 -18.62
N GLU A 135 -3.02 -10.37 -18.09
CA GLU A 135 -4.23 -9.74 -17.53
C GLU A 135 -3.88 -8.85 -16.34
N LEU A 136 -3.08 -9.37 -15.39
CA LEU A 136 -2.64 -8.61 -14.22
C LEU A 136 -1.76 -7.41 -14.62
N GLN A 137 -0.84 -7.59 -15.56
CA GLN A 137 -0.02 -6.50 -16.11
C GLN A 137 -0.88 -5.39 -16.71
N HIS A 138 -1.92 -5.75 -17.46
CA HIS A 138 -2.85 -4.79 -18.03
C HIS A 138 -3.64 -4.04 -16.94
N HIS A 139 -4.12 -4.74 -15.92
CA HIS A 139 -4.83 -4.13 -14.80
C HIS A 139 -3.95 -3.15 -14.00
N ILE A 140 -2.71 -3.56 -13.67
CA ILE A 140 -1.75 -2.68 -13.00
C ILE A 140 -1.52 -1.41 -13.82
N LYS A 141 -1.29 -1.55 -15.13
CA LYS A 141 -1.08 -0.40 -16.02
C LYS A 141 -2.30 0.53 -16.07
N THR A 142 -3.49 -0.03 -16.14
CA THR A 142 -4.74 0.73 -16.25
C THR A 142 -5.08 1.47 -14.96
N VAL A 143 -4.88 0.83 -13.80
CA VAL A 143 -5.30 1.36 -12.50
C VAL A 143 -4.24 2.23 -11.85
N ILE A 144 -2.96 1.84 -11.96
CA ILE A 144 -1.84 2.49 -11.27
C ILE A 144 -1.05 3.41 -12.19
N GLY A 145 -1.09 3.16 -13.50
CA GLY A 145 -0.41 3.98 -14.51
C GLY A 145 1.03 3.58 -14.79
N ILE A 146 1.53 2.48 -14.24
CA ILE A 146 2.90 1.99 -14.46
C ILE A 146 2.93 0.72 -15.30
N SER A 147 3.96 0.60 -16.14
CA SER A 147 4.23 -0.65 -16.84
C SER A 147 5.12 -1.54 -15.96
N THR A 148 4.71 -2.78 -15.75
CA THR A 148 5.41 -3.79 -14.95
C THR A 148 5.66 -5.04 -15.77
N VAL A 149 6.60 -5.85 -15.35
CA VAL A 149 6.71 -7.26 -15.78
C VAL A 149 6.06 -8.11 -14.70
N VAL A 150 5.19 -9.05 -15.08
CA VAL A 150 4.51 -9.92 -14.13
C VAL A 150 4.93 -11.36 -14.36
N HIS A 151 5.38 -12.00 -13.28
CA HIS A 151 5.77 -13.42 -13.25
C HIS A 151 4.78 -14.17 -12.36
N VAL A 152 3.97 -15.01 -12.96
CA VAL A 152 3.05 -15.91 -12.25
C VAL A 152 3.71 -17.26 -12.10
N MET A 153 3.94 -17.65 -10.86
CA MET A 153 4.70 -18.86 -10.49
C MET A 153 3.77 -19.93 -9.91
N PRO A 154 4.18 -21.20 -9.92
CA PRO A 154 3.45 -22.25 -9.23
C PRO A 154 3.25 -21.93 -7.74
N ALA A 155 2.25 -22.53 -7.11
CA ALA A 155 2.06 -22.40 -5.66
C ALA A 155 3.33 -22.85 -4.91
N GLU A 156 3.65 -22.19 -3.80
CA GLU A 156 4.81 -22.48 -2.92
C GLU A 156 6.19 -22.28 -3.56
N SER A 157 6.28 -21.49 -4.64
CA SER A 157 7.55 -21.19 -5.32
C SER A 157 8.31 -20.03 -4.69
N LEU A 158 7.61 -19.06 -4.09
CA LEU A 158 8.23 -17.90 -3.46
C LEU A 158 8.70 -18.22 -2.05
N GLN A 159 9.86 -17.71 -1.71
CA GLN A 159 10.45 -17.91 -0.40
C GLN A 159 9.56 -17.31 0.70
N ARG A 160 9.17 -18.13 1.66
CA ARG A 160 8.40 -17.70 2.84
C ARG A 160 9.35 -17.08 3.86
N THR A 161 8.94 -15.96 4.46
CA THR A 161 9.66 -15.41 5.61
C THR A 161 9.21 -16.18 6.85
N GLU A 162 10.11 -16.97 7.44
CA GLU A 162 9.78 -17.83 8.60
C GLU A 162 9.52 -17.03 9.89
N VAL A 163 10.10 -15.84 10.01
CA VAL A 163 9.97 -15.00 11.21
C VAL A 163 9.79 -13.53 10.82
N GLY A 164 8.69 -12.91 11.27
CA GLY A 164 8.42 -11.48 11.10
C GLY A 164 7.48 -11.14 9.93
N LYS A 165 7.40 -9.85 9.60
CA LYS A 165 6.59 -9.38 8.46
C LYS A 165 7.23 -9.80 7.15
N ALA A 166 6.46 -10.41 6.26
CA ALA A 166 6.93 -10.75 4.91
C ALA A 166 7.50 -9.51 4.20
N ARG A 167 8.74 -9.59 3.74
CA ARG A 167 9.35 -8.52 2.95
C ARG A 167 8.80 -8.60 1.53
N ARG A 168 7.74 -7.84 1.28
CA ARG A 168 7.03 -7.83 0.00
C ARG A 168 7.68 -6.96 -1.06
N VAL A 169 8.51 -6.00 -0.67
CA VAL A 169 9.22 -5.09 -1.56
C VAL A 169 10.72 -5.32 -1.45
N ILE A 170 11.35 -5.58 -2.59
CA ILE A 170 12.79 -5.78 -2.76
C ILE A 170 13.26 -4.68 -3.69
N ASP A 171 13.79 -3.60 -3.11
CA ASP A 171 14.33 -2.47 -3.86
C ASP A 171 15.86 -2.59 -3.92
N THR A 172 16.37 -2.83 -5.11
CA THR A 172 17.82 -2.95 -5.40
C THR A 172 18.38 -1.73 -6.14
N ARG A 173 17.56 -0.68 -6.30
CA ARG A 173 18.02 0.56 -6.92
C ARG A 173 19.11 1.20 -6.07
N PRO A 174 20.12 1.82 -6.70
CA PRO A 174 21.11 2.59 -5.95
C PRO A 174 20.41 3.72 -5.19
N LYS A 175 20.68 3.81 -3.89
CA LYS A 175 20.14 4.91 -3.06
C LYS A 175 20.67 6.21 -3.64
N GLN A 176 19.80 7.14 -3.96
CA GLN A 176 20.20 8.51 -4.25
C GLN A 176 20.77 9.10 -2.96
N VAL A 177 22.03 9.53 -3.02
CA VAL A 177 22.75 10.23 -1.95
C VAL A 177 22.29 11.68 -1.93
#